data_51139acf3eed443197e61b8c0c7fa140
#
_entry.id   51139acf3eed443197e61b8c0c7fa140
#
_cell.length_a   1.000
_cell.length_b   1.000
_cell.length_c   1.000
_cell.angle_alpha   90.00
_cell.angle_beta   90.00
_cell.angle_gamma   90.00
#
_symmetry.space_group_name_H-M   'P 1'
#
loop_
_entity.id
_entity.type
_entity.pdbx_description
1 polymer ?
#
loop_
_entity_poly.entity_id
_entity_poly.type
_entity_poly.pdbx_seq_one_letter_code
_entity_poly.pdbx_strand_id
1 'polypeptide(L)'
;MLEVLFKRYKSNREQYSSFYEKEFFDHRHKALNLLQVGVENSIPVWLKFLQKCNVYCIDEFDKRQPDKYNYLNEKRVYWSRCDTSSEKSIRNVMKNIWNNPRFDIIIDNVNNFAITRQKNLNRYCTVSY
;
A
#
# COMPACT_ATOMS: atom_id res chain seq x y z
N MET A 1 -6.91 -17.92 1.57
CA MET A 1 -6.49 -17.36 0.26
C MET A 1 -5.32 -16.38 0.37
N LEU A 2 -5.44 -15.36 1.21
CA LEU A 2 -4.33 -14.42 1.38
C LEU A 2 -3.06 -15.04 1.92
N GLU A 3 -3.17 -15.99 2.84
CA GLU A 3 -1.99 -16.68 3.37
C GLU A 3 -1.18 -17.31 2.24
N VAL A 4 -1.85 -17.95 1.30
CA VAL A 4 -1.20 -18.58 0.15
C VAL A 4 -0.50 -17.54 -0.71
N LEU A 5 -1.14 -16.39 -0.94
CA LEU A 5 -0.57 -15.32 -1.74
C LEU A 5 0.64 -14.69 -1.06
N PHE A 6 0.55 -14.43 0.25
CA PHE A 6 1.70 -13.90 0.98
C PHE A 6 2.91 -14.83 0.92
N LYS A 7 2.67 -16.12 1.05
CA LYS A 7 3.76 -17.10 0.93
C LYS A 7 4.34 -17.12 -0.48
N ARG A 8 3.47 -17.12 -1.48
CA ARG A 8 3.90 -17.15 -2.89
C ARG A 8 4.82 -15.98 -3.24
N TYR A 9 4.50 -14.80 -2.78
CA TYR A 9 5.26 -13.59 -3.10
C TYR A 9 6.32 -13.27 -2.05
N LYS A 10 6.49 -14.14 -1.05
CA LYS A 10 7.49 -13.98 0.03
C LYS A 10 7.33 -12.65 0.77
N SER A 11 6.08 -12.29 1.04
CA SER A 11 5.79 -11.12 1.84
C SER A 11 6.01 -11.41 3.32
N ASN A 12 6.48 -10.41 4.06
CA ASN A 12 6.60 -10.52 5.50
C ASN A 12 5.27 -10.31 6.25
N ARG A 13 4.16 -10.23 5.52
CA ARG A 13 2.82 -10.01 6.08
C ARG A 13 2.01 -11.28 6.28
N GLU A 14 2.59 -12.43 6.02
CA GLU A 14 1.88 -13.71 6.11
C GLU A 14 1.19 -13.91 7.46
N GLN A 15 1.84 -13.51 8.54
CA GLN A 15 1.30 -13.68 9.89
C GLN A 15 0.02 -12.85 10.13
N TYR A 16 -0.26 -11.88 9.28
CA TYR A 16 -1.45 -11.03 9.38
C TYR A 16 -2.52 -11.39 8.35
N SER A 17 -2.36 -12.51 7.66
CA SER A 17 -3.24 -12.87 6.54
C SER A 17 -4.70 -12.99 6.95
N SER A 18 -4.99 -13.56 8.10
CA SER A 18 -6.38 -13.68 8.58
C SER A 18 -7.03 -12.33 8.81
N PHE A 19 -6.27 -11.38 9.37
CA PHE A 19 -6.76 -10.04 9.62
C PHE A 19 -7.09 -9.34 8.30
N TYR A 20 -6.17 -9.36 7.35
CA TYR A 20 -6.38 -8.70 6.07
C TYR A 20 -7.50 -9.36 5.26
N GLU A 21 -7.59 -10.68 5.30
CA GLU A 21 -8.63 -11.37 4.56
C GLU A 21 -10.02 -10.99 5.09
N LYS A 22 -10.17 -10.92 6.40
CA LYS A 22 -11.42 -10.48 7.03
C LYS A 22 -11.78 -9.06 6.63
N GLU A 23 -10.79 -8.15 6.67
CA GLU A 23 -11.03 -6.73 6.38
C GLU A 23 -11.31 -6.48 4.90
N PHE A 24 -10.65 -7.21 4.01
CA PHE A 24 -10.65 -6.91 2.58
C PHE A 24 -11.51 -7.83 1.73
N PHE A 25 -12.06 -8.90 2.29
CA PHE A 25 -12.80 -9.89 1.53
C PHE A 25 -13.96 -9.26 0.74
N ASP A 26 -14.74 -8.41 1.37
CA ASP A 26 -15.89 -7.78 0.75
C ASP A 26 -15.50 -6.70 -0.27
N HIS A 27 -14.23 -6.35 -0.33
CA HIS A 27 -13.74 -5.30 -1.23
C HIS A 27 -13.04 -5.85 -2.46
N ARG A 28 -12.96 -7.18 -2.62
CA ARG A 28 -12.15 -7.80 -3.68
C ARG A 28 -12.49 -7.35 -5.09
N HIS A 29 -13.73 -7.01 -5.33
CA HIS A 29 -14.22 -6.63 -6.66
C HIS A 29 -14.59 -5.16 -6.79
N LYS A 30 -14.33 -4.38 -5.77
CA LYS A 30 -14.63 -2.95 -5.78
C LYS A 30 -13.46 -2.16 -6.36
N ALA A 31 -13.78 -1.09 -7.08
CA ALA A 31 -12.76 -0.18 -7.58
C ALA A 31 -12.27 0.68 -6.41
N LEU A 32 -11.09 0.37 -5.90
CA LEU A 32 -10.53 1.00 -4.71
C LEU A 32 -9.16 1.58 -5.02
N ASN A 33 -8.74 2.53 -4.19
CA ASN A 33 -7.37 3.00 -4.15
C ASN A 33 -6.76 2.64 -2.81
N LEU A 34 -5.62 1.96 -2.85
CA LEU A 34 -4.87 1.57 -1.67
C LEU A 34 -3.53 2.31 -1.68
N LEU A 35 -3.18 2.91 -0.55
CA LEU A 35 -1.85 3.50 -0.37
C LEU A 35 -1.05 2.61 0.55
N GLN A 36 0.14 2.22 0.12
CA GLN A 36 1.10 1.54 0.97
C GLN A 36 2.31 2.42 1.19
N VAL A 37 2.60 2.71 2.44
CA VAL A 37 3.78 3.43 2.85
C VAL A 37 4.86 2.40 3.15
N GLY A 38 5.91 2.38 2.35
CA GLY A 38 6.94 1.36 2.42
C GLY A 38 6.66 0.22 1.43
N VAL A 39 7.56 0.05 0.46
CA VAL A 39 7.43 -0.94 -0.61
C VAL A 39 7.96 -2.30 -0.12
N GLU A 40 7.13 -3.33 -0.28
CA GLU A 40 7.56 -4.70 -0.02
C GLU A 40 6.66 -5.66 -0.81
N ASN A 41 6.87 -6.95 -0.65
CA ASN A 41 6.25 -7.96 -1.51
C ASN A 41 4.74 -8.19 -1.26
N SER A 42 4.11 -7.42 -0.39
CA SER A 42 2.66 -7.46 -0.27
C SER A 42 1.96 -6.77 -1.45
N ILE A 43 2.64 -5.89 -2.16
CA ILE A 43 2.02 -5.17 -3.29
C ILE A 43 1.46 -6.13 -4.34
N PRO A 44 2.21 -7.12 -4.84
CA PRO A 44 1.61 -8.08 -5.78
C PRO A 44 0.48 -8.90 -5.16
N VAL A 45 0.49 -9.09 -3.85
CA VAL A 45 -0.61 -9.77 -3.15
C VAL A 45 -1.89 -8.94 -3.27
N TRP A 46 -1.80 -7.63 -3.03
CA TRP A 46 -2.96 -6.75 -3.17
C TRP A 46 -3.49 -6.74 -4.60
N LEU A 47 -2.60 -6.72 -5.58
CA LEU A 47 -3.00 -6.75 -6.98
C LEU A 47 -3.78 -8.00 -7.36
N LYS A 48 -3.44 -9.13 -6.76
CA LYS A 48 -4.14 -10.40 -7.00
C LYS A 48 -5.45 -10.51 -6.22
N PHE A 49 -5.42 -10.11 -4.95
CA PHE A 49 -6.59 -10.26 -4.09
C PHE A 49 -7.65 -9.19 -4.34
N LEU A 50 -7.22 -7.95 -4.53
CA LEU A 50 -8.10 -6.80 -4.77
C LEU A 50 -8.07 -6.49 -6.27
N GLN A 51 -8.90 -7.18 -7.02
CA GLN A 51 -8.79 -7.30 -8.47
C GLN A 51 -8.98 -6.00 -9.25
N LYS A 52 -9.67 -5.02 -8.68
CA LYS A 52 -9.90 -3.72 -9.31
C LYS A 52 -9.26 -2.57 -8.55
N CYS A 53 -8.32 -2.88 -7.69
CA CYS A 53 -7.66 -1.89 -6.85
C CYS A 53 -6.49 -1.26 -7.59
N ASN A 54 -6.35 0.06 -7.46
CA ASN A 54 -5.11 0.74 -7.81
C ASN A 54 -4.25 0.81 -6.54
N VAL A 55 -2.99 0.49 -6.66
CA VAL A 55 -2.06 0.50 -5.55
C VAL A 55 -1.08 1.67 -5.72
N TYR A 56 -1.12 2.59 -4.78
CA TYR A 56 -0.19 3.69 -4.70
C TYR A 56 0.83 3.35 -3.62
N CYS A 57 2.10 3.59 -3.88
CA CYS A 57 3.12 3.31 -2.88
C CYS A 57 4.21 4.36 -2.87
N ILE A 58 4.67 4.68 -1.68
CA ILE A 58 5.75 5.64 -1.45
C ILE A 58 6.83 4.97 -0.63
N ASP A 59 8.07 5.30 -0.94
CA ASP A 59 9.23 4.74 -0.25
C ASP A 59 10.42 5.67 -0.50
N GLU A 60 11.39 5.62 0.37
CA GLU A 60 12.64 6.34 0.15
C GLU A 60 13.55 5.61 -0.83
N PHE A 61 13.38 4.30 -0.96
CA PHE A 61 14.19 3.43 -1.81
C PHE A 61 15.67 3.52 -1.50
N ASP A 62 16.00 3.67 -0.21
CA ASP A 62 17.39 3.75 0.23
C ASP A 62 18.07 2.39 0.35
N LYS A 63 17.30 1.34 0.62
CA LYS A 63 17.82 -0.02 0.76
C LYS A 63 17.83 -0.77 -0.56
N ARG A 64 16.86 -0.50 -1.42
CA ARG A 64 16.71 -1.17 -2.70
C ARG A 64 16.09 -0.21 -3.71
N GLN A 65 16.68 -0.08 -4.87
CA GLN A 65 16.24 0.85 -5.89
C GLN A 65 14.93 0.40 -6.56
N PRO A 66 14.13 1.34 -7.07
CA PRO A 66 12.83 1.00 -7.67
C PRO A 66 12.90 -0.01 -8.81
N ASP A 67 13.94 0.00 -9.61
CA ASP A 67 14.10 -0.90 -10.74
C ASP A 67 14.29 -2.36 -10.34
N LYS A 68 14.51 -2.63 -9.05
CA LYS A 68 14.63 -3.99 -8.53
C LYS A 68 13.28 -4.61 -8.14
N TYR A 69 12.19 -3.84 -8.25
CA TYR A 69 10.85 -4.31 -7.92
C TYR A 69 10.03 -4.43 -9.20
N ASN A 70 9.87 -5.65 -9.68
CA ASN A 70 9.16 -5.90 -10.95
C ASN A 70 7.72 -5.38 -10.93
N TYR A 71 7.06 -5.50 -9.78
CA TYR A 71 5.65 -5.13 -9.66
C TYR A 71 5.40 -3.63 -9.70
N LEU A 72 6.42 -2.80 -9.56
CA LEU A 72 6.24 -1.35 -9.69
C LEU A 72 5.92 -0.93 -11.13
N ASN A 73 6.13 -1.81 -12.09
CA ASN A 73 5.81 -1.56 -13.50
C ASN A 73 4.39 -2.02 -13.88
N GLU A 74 3.67 -2.59 -12.94
CA GLU A 74 2.31 -3.05 -13.19
C GLU A 74 1.36 -1.87 -13.45
N LYS A 75 0.37 -2.10 -14.30
CA LYS A 75 -0.54 -1.05 -14.77
C LYS A 75 -1.31 -0.35 -13.67
N ARG A 76 -1.65 -1.07 -12.61
CA ARG A 76 -2.42 -0.54 -11.49
C ARG A 76 -1.55 -0.05 -10.33
N VAL A 77 -0.24 0.05 -10.54
CA VAL A 77 0.69 0.51 -9.51
C VAL A 77 1.21 1.89 -9.85
N TYR A 78 1.11 2.80 -8.89
CA TYR A 78 1.65 4.15 -8.95
C TYR A 78 2.62 4.30 -7.80
N TRP A 79 3.85 4.70 -8.08
CA TRP A 79 4.85 4.81 -7.02
C TRP A 79 5.60 6.12 -7.12
N SER A 80 6.11 6.58 -6.00
CA SER A 80 6.95 7.77 -5.94
C SER A 80 7.99 7.62 -4.85
N ARG A 81 9.17 8.14 -5.11
CA ARG A 81 10.18 8.32 -4.07
C ARG A 81 9.70 9.41 -3.14
N CYS A 82 9.85 9.19 -1.84
CA CYS A 82 9.30 10.10 -0.84
C CYS A 82 10.01 9.88 0.49
N ASP A 83 10.27 10.97 1.20
CA ASP A 83 10.69 10.89 2.60
C ASP A 83 9.44 10.57 3.43
N THR A 84 9.29 9.31 3.79
CA THR A 84 8.10 8.84 4.48
C THR A 84 8.00 9.29 5.93
N SER A 85 9.07 9.89 6.47
CA SER A 85 9.04 10.50 7.79
C SER A 85 8.60 11.97 7.76
N SER A 86 8.46 12.55 6.57
CA SER A 86 8.12 13.96 6.39
C SER A 86 6.69 14.10 5.87
N GLU A 87 5.83 14.68 6.68
CA GLU A 87 4.46 14.97 6.24
C GLU A 87 4.44 15.89 5.04
N LYS A 88 5.35 16.87 4.98
CA LYS A 88 5.46 17.78 3.86
C LYS A 88 5.82 17.04 2.57
N SER A 89 6.75 16.09 2.65
CA SER A 89 7.15 15.27 1.51
C SER A 89 5.99 14.43 1.01
N ILE A 90 5.26 13.80 1.91
CA ILE A 90 4.09 13.00 1.57
C ILE A 90 3.02 13.85 0.90
N ARG A 91 2.73 15.02 1.46
CA ARG A 91 1.73 15.93 0.88
C ARG A 91 2.12 16.40 -0.50
N ASN A 92 3.42 16.63 -0.72
CA ASN A 92 3.89 17.03 -2.04
C ASN A 92 3.61 15.96 -3.08
N VAL A 93 3.85 14.70 -2.76
CA VAL A 93 3.54 13.59 -3.66
C VAL A 93 2.04 13.54 -3.94
N MET A 94 1.23 13.61 -2.89
CA MET A 94 -0.22 13.51 -3.03
C MET A 94 -0.78 14.61 -3.91
N LYS A 95 -0.34 15.85 -3.69
CA LYS A 95 -0.87 17.01 -4.38
C LYS A 95 -0.26 17.22 -5.76
N ASN A 96 1.06 17.19 -5.85
CA ASN A 96 1.76 17.66 -7.05
C ASN A 96 2.13 16.53 -8.02
N ILE A 97 2.24 15.30 -7.54
CA ILE A 97 2.60 14.18 -8.40
C ILE A 97 1.35 13.38 -8.78
N TRP A 98 0.50 13.09 -7.80
CA TRP A 98 -0.67 12.23 -8.01
C TRP A 98 -2.00 12.96 -8.12
N ASN A 99 -2.03 14.28 -7.97
CA ASN A 99 -3.24 15.08 -8.10
C ASN A 99 -4.36 14.68 -7.13
N ASN A 100 -4.02 14.54 -5.86
CA ASN A 100 -4.94 14.29 -4.74
C ASN A 100 -5.86 13.08 -4.94
N PRO A 101 -5.33 11.87 -5.11
CA PRO A 101 -6.18 10.69 -5.17
C PRO A 101 -6.87 10.47 -3.83
N ARG A 102 -8.03 9.83 -3.87
CA ARG A 102 -8.70 9.37 -2.65
C ARG A 102 -8.29 7.95 -2.38
N PHE A 103 -7.92 7.69 -1.13
CA PHE A 103 -7.55 6.34 -0.72
C PHE A 103 -8.65 5.74 0.14
N ASP A 104 -8.98 4.50 -0.15
CA ASP A 104 -9.94 3.74 0.64
C ASP A 104 -9.23 2.94 1.73
N ILE A 105 -7.97 2.58 1.48
CA ILE A 105 -7.17 1.77 2.39
C ILE A 105 -5.77 2.38 2.45
N ILE A 106 -5.23 2.50 3.66
CA ILE A 106 -3.83 2.90 3.86
C ILE A 106 -3.15 1.86 4.73
N ILE A 107 -2.02 1.36 4.24
CA ILE A 107 -1.18 0.40 4.96
C ILE A 107 0.18 1.05 5.19
N ASP A 108 0.57 1.19 6.46
CA ASP A 108 1.86 1.77 6.81
C ASP A 108 2.82 0.66 7.22
N ASN A 109 3.78 0.37 6.36
CA ASN A 109 4.81 -0.64 6.60
C ASN A 109 6.04 -0.11 7.30
N VAL A 110 6.14 1.20 7.45
CA VAL A 110 7.36 1.83 7.95
C VAL A 110 7.37 1.93 9.46
N ASN A 111 6.23 2.28 10.04
CA ASN A 111 6.16 2.65 11.46
C ASN A 111 5.58 1.58 12.38
N ASN A 112 5.08 0.49 11.84
CA ASN A 112 4.51 -0.62 12.64
C ASN A 112 3.42 -0.19 13.63
N PHE A 113 2.68 0.85 13.32
CA PHE A 113 1.60 1.30 14.17
C PHE A 113 0.34 0.49 13.99
N ALA A 114 -0.45 0.43 15.04
CA ALA A 114 -1.82 -0.05 14.94
C ALA A 114 -2.62 0.86 14.02
N ILE A 115 -3.85 0.51 13.77
CA ILE A 115 -4.71 1.29 12.87
C ILE A 115 -4.81 2.72 13.36
N THR A 116 -4.50 3.65 12.46
CA THR A 116 -4.59 5.07 12.74
C THR A 116 -5.36 5.74 11.62
N ARG A 117 -6.28 6.63 11.96
CA ARG A 117 -7.00 7.38 10.96
C ARG A 117 -6.22 8.63 10.61
N GLN A 118 -5.86 8.78 9.36
CA GLN A 118 -5.12 9.94 8.87
C GLN A 118 -6.09 11.00 8.37
N LYS A 119 -6.35 12.00 9.19
CA LYS A 119 -7.31 13.05 8.85
C LYS A 119 -6.91 13.85 7.61
N ASN A 120 -5.62 14.01 7.41
CA ASN A 120 -5.10 14.85 6.31
C ASN A 120 -5.07 14.13 4.97
N LEU A 121 -5.37 12.84 4.94
CA LEU A 121 -5.39 12.03 3.74
C LEU A 121 -6.82 11.64 3.39
N ASN A 122 -7.78 12.40 3.81
CA ASN A 122 -9.21 12.21 3.57
C ASN A 122 -9.78 10.97 4.24
N ARG A 123 -10.55 10.41 4.46
CA ARG A 123 -11.39 9.37 5.04
C ARG A 123 -10.83 7.95 5.07
N TYR A 124 -9.59 7.73 5.40
CA TYR A 124 -9.04 6.40 5.30
C TYR A 124 -8.97 5.65 6.59
N CYS A 125 -9.04 4.33 6.47
CA CYS A 125 -8.55 3.45 7.50
C CYS A 125 -7.08 3.22 7.25
N THR A 126 -6.23 3.65 8.18
CA THR A 126 -4.84 3.30 8.15
C THR A 126 -4.68 1.98 8.87
N VAL A 127 -4.12 1.01 8.19
CA VAL A 127 -3.82 -0.28 8.78
C VAL A 127 -2.32 -0.43 8.84
N SER A 128 -1.78 -0.41 10.05
CA SER A 128 -0.38 -0.66 10.28
C SER A 128 -0.23 -1.63 11.47
N TYR A 129 0.91 -2.22 11.64
CA TYR A 129 1.14 -3.21 12.69
C TYR A 129 2.55 -3.20 13.14
#